data_b67eac87f82760af7d1dfd8d46fa1ad0
#
_entry.id   b67eac87f82760af7d1dfd8d46fa1ad0
#
_cell.length_a   1.000
_cell.length_b   1.000
_cell.length_c   1.000
_cell.angle_alpha   90.00
_cell.angle_beta   90.00
_cell.angle_gamma   90.00
#
_symmetry.space_group_name_H-M   'P 1'
#
loop_
_entity.id
_entity.type
_entity.pdbx_description
1 polymer ?
#
loop_
_entity_poly.entity_id
_entity_poly.type
_entity_poly.pdbx_seq_one_letter_code
_entity_poly.pdbx_strand_id
1 'polypeptide(L)'
;GRMYDGIEYRGFGQEVVEELAKHAGVPVWNGLTNEYHPTQMIADMLTIREHFGDLKGRKLVYMGDARYNMGNSLMIACTKLGMHFVACTTKKYFPNAELVAQCEEYAKASGGSITLTEDVQEGTKDADVIYTDVWVSMGEPDEVWTERIHDLTPYKVTKDVMKNAGEKAIFL
;
A
#
# COMPACT_ATOMS: atom_id res chain seq x y z
N GLY A 1 -18.41 -14.23 18.86
CA GLY A 1 -18.88 -15.36 18.07
C GLY A 1 -20.28 -15.90 18.37
N ARG A 2 -20.95 -15.50 19.48
CA ARG A 2 -22.27 -16.06 19.78
C ARG A 2 -23.43 -15.39 19.06
N MET A 3 -23.25 -14.20 18.52
CA MET A 3 -24.32 -13.39 17.89
C MET A 3 -24.13 -13.20 16.40
N TYR A 4 -22.93 -13.41 15.87
CA TYR A 4 -22.58 -13.15 14.48
C TYR A 4 -21.69 -14.27 13.92
N ASP A 5 -21.78 -14.52 12.61
CA ASP A 5 -21.01 -15.55 11.90
C ASP A 5 -19.61 -15.08 11.48
N GLY A 6 -19.34 -13.77 11.61
CA GLY A 6 -18.06 -13.17 11.34
C GLY A 6 -17.96 -11.78 11.99
N ILE A 7 -16.74 -11.28 12.13
CA ILE A 7 -16.45 -9.98 12.73
C ILE A 7 -15.48 -9.23 11.83
N GLU A 8 -15.76 -7.97 11.54
CA GLU A 8 -14.80 -7.04 10.98
C GLU A 8 -14.29 -6.12 12.09
N TYR A 9 -12.99 -5.93 12.16
CA TYR A 9 -12.33 -4.99 13.04
C TYR A 9 -11.71 -3.85 12.24
N ARG A 10 -12.01 -2.61 12.63
CA ARG A 10 -11.33 -1.42 12.17
C ARG A 10 -10.92 -0.58 13.38
N GLY A 11 -9.61 -0.39 13.56
CA GLY A 11 -9.08 0.29 14.74
C GLY A 11 -7.60 0.66 14.57
N PHE A 12 -6.85 0.68 15.65
CA PHE A 12 -5.47 1.15 15.66
C PHE A 12 -4.46 -0.01 15.67
N GLY A 13 -4.30 -0.70 16.78
CA GLY A 13 -3.26 -1.72 16.97
C GLY A 13 -3.57 -3.04 16.26
N GLN A 14 -2.57 -3.59 15.59
CA GLN A 14 -2.66 -4.91 14.94
C GLN A 14 -2.87 -6.04 15.97
N GLU A 15 -2.27 -5.93 17.14
CA GLU A 15 -2.42 -6.89 18.22
C GLU A 15 -3.88 -7.08 18.68
N VAL A 16 -4.70 -6.04 18.57
CA VAL A 16 -6.12 -6.10 18.97
C VAL A 16 -6.90 -7.02 18.04
N VAL A 17 -6.72 -6.90 16.73
CA VAL A 17 -7.41 -7.76 15.75
C VAL A 17 -6.92 -9.20 15.84
N GLU A 18 -5.65 -9.43 16.14
CA GLU A 18 -5.06 -10.76 16.31
C GLU A 18 -5.61 -11.46 17.56
N GLU A 19 -5.67 -10.77 18.70
CA GLU A 19 -6.31 -11.31 19.90
C GLU A 19 -7.81 -11.54 19.71
N LEU A 20 -8.50 -10.65 18.99
CA LEU A 20 -9.90 -10.85 18.64
C LEU A 20 -10.07 -12.11 17.78
N ALA A 21 -9.25 -12.29 16.76
CA ALA A 21 -9.30 -13.46 15.87
C ALA A 21 -9.06 -14.77 16.65
N LYS A 22 -8.12 -14.76 17.59
CA LYS A 22 -7.78 -15.91 18.44
C LYS A 22 -8.94 -16.35 19.35
N HIS A 23 -9.76 -15.43 19.83
CA HIS A 23 -10.78 -15.70 20.83
C HIS A 23 -12.23 -15.62 20.33
N ALA A 24 -12.49 -15.12 19.13
CA ALA A 24 -13.83 -14.90 18.61
C ALA A 24 -14.63 -16.19 18.33
N GLY A 25 -13.95 -17.28 17.94
CA GLY A 25 -14.60 -18.53 17.52
C GLY A 25 -15.35 -18.45 16.19
N VAL A 26 -15.19 -17.34 15.46
CA VAL A 26 -15.70 -17.08 14.11
C VAL A 26 -14.62 -16.32 13.32
N PRO A 27 -14.68 -16.29 11.98
CA PRO A 27 -13.75 -15.51 11.17
C PRO A 27 -13.71 -14.05 11.58
N VAL A 28 -12.49 -13.48 11.60
CA VAL A 28 -12.27 -12.06 11.87
C VAL A 28 -11.49 -11.45 10.72
N TRP A 29 -12.00 -10.35 10.17
CA TRP A 29 -11.35 -9.59 9.12
C TRP A 29 -10.70 -8.33 9.68
N ASN A 30 -9.47 -8.08 9.28
CA ASN A 30 -8.83 -6.79 9.52
C ASN A 30 -9.33 -5.78 8.48
N GLY A 31 -10.29 -4.95 8.86
CA GLY A 31 -10.80 -3.86 8.05
C GLY A 31 -9.81 -2.69 7.97
N LEU A 32 -9.04 -2.43 9.02
CA LEU A 32 -7.90 -1.51 9.04
C LEU A 32 -7.24 -1.52 10.42
N THR A 33 -5.90 -1.52 10.42
CA THR A 33 -5.05 -1.17 11.57
C THR A 33 -4.02 -0.11 11.16
N ASN A 34 -3.18 0.34 12.09
CA ASN A 34 -2.06 1.24 11.76
C ASN A 34 -1.05 0.57 10.83
N GLU A 35 -0.90 -0.75 10.94
CA GLU A 35 0.09 -1.55 10.22
C GLU A 35 -0.43 -2.08 8.89
N TYR A 36 -1.73 -2.44 8.80
CA TYR A 36 -2.27 -3.12 7.63
C TYR A 36 -3.73 -2.75 7.32
N HIS A 37 -4.09 -2.85 6.02
CA HIS A 37 -5.45 -2.68 5.51
C HIS A 37 -5.76 -3.74 4.42
N PRO A 38 -5.81 -5.03 4.78
CA PRO A 38 -5.90 -6.11 3.79
C PRO A 38 -7.20 -6.13 2.99
N THR A 39 -8.32 -5.69 3.57
CA THR A 39 -9.61 -5.62 2.85
C THR A 39 -9.58 -4.58 1.73
N GLN A 40 -8.87 -3.46 1.92
CA GLN A 40 -8.65 -2.48 0.86
C GLN A 40 -7.83 -3.08 -0.29
N MET A 41 -6.83 -3.90 0.03
CA MET A 41 -6.01 -4.55 -1.00
C MET A 41 -6.84 -5.46 -1.90
N ILE A 42 -7.84 -6.15 -1.37
CA ILE A 42 -8.73 -7.00 -2.17
C ILE A 42 -9.54 -6.13 -3.15
N ALA A 43 -10.05 -4.98 -2.69
CA ALA A 43 -10.78 -4.02 -3.53
C ALA A 43 -9.89 -3.43 -4.63
N ASP A 44 -8.68 -2.98 -4.27
CA ASP A 44 -7.74 -2.37 -5.21
C ASP A 44 -7.27 -3.37 -6.28
N MET A 45 -6.91 -4.58 -5.85
CA MET A 45 -6.49 -5.64 -6.78
C MET A 45 -7.63 -6.07 -7.70
N LEU A 46 -8.88 -6.07 -7.23
CA LEU A 46 -10.05 -6.30 -8.09
C LEU A 46 -10.18 -5.18 -9.12
N THR A 47 -10.11 -3.93 -8.72
CA THR A 47 -10.18 -2.76 -9.61
C THR A 47 -9.09 -2.80 -10.70
N ILE A 48 -7.84 -3.09 -10.30
CA ILE A 48 -6.72 -3.21 -11.24
C ILE A 48 -6.97 -4.36 -12.23
N ARG A 49 -7.42 -5.51 -11.74
CA ARG A 49 -7.74 -6.66 -12.58
C ARG A 49 -8.90 -6.39 -13.54
N GLU A 50 -9.95 -5.70 -13.11
CA GLU A 50 -11.07 -5.31 -13.97
C GLU A 50 -10.63 -4.38 -15.09
N HIS A 51 -9.65 -3.51 -14.81
CA HIS A 51 -9.14 -2.56 -15.80
C HIS A 51 -8.15 -3.19 -16.78
N PHE A 52 -7.22 -4.02 -16.30
CA PHE A 52 -6.10 -4.54 -17.11
C PHE A 52 -6.27 -6.03 -17.50
N GLY A 53 -7.20 -6.77 -16.93
CA GLY A 53 -7.43 -8.18 -17.16
C GLY A 53 -6.61 -9.11 -16.26
N ASP A 54 -5.38 -8.74 -15.92
CA ASP A 54 -4.49 -9.47 -15.03
C ASP A 54 -3.74 -8.54 -14.07
N LEU A 55 -3.05 -9.12 -13.09
CA LEU A 55 -2.24 -8.40 -12.10
C LEU A 55 -0.75 -8.62 -12.31
N LYS A 56 -0.38 -9.83 -12.77
CA LYS A 56 1.02 -10.24 -12.88
C LYS A 56 1.79 -9.34 -13.86
N GLY A 57 2.93 -8.84 -13.42
CA GLY A 57 3.78 -7.95 -14.20
C GLY A 57 3.33 -6.48 -14.23
N ARG A 58 2.18 -6.13 -13.61
CA ARG A 58 1.75 -4.73 -13.49
C ARG A 58 2.65 -3.97 -12.53
N LYS A 59 2.95 -2.72 -12.86
CA LYS A 59 3.73 -1.81 -12.03
C LYS A 59 2.80 -0.86 -11.27
N LEU A 60 2.81 -0.97 -9.94
CA LEU A 60 2.11 -0.05 -9.03
C LEU A 60 3.13 0.83 -8.32
N VAL A 61 2.92 2.15 -8.40
CA VAL A 61 3.76 3.16 -7.75
C VAL A 61 2.95 3.82 -6.64
N TYR A 62 3.40 3.66 -5.41
CA TYR A 62 2.86 4.35 -4.25
C TYR A 62 3.63 5.64 -3.99
N MET A 63 2.91 6.77 -3.93
CA MET A 63 3.47 8.11 -3.72
C MET A 63 2.91 8.70 -2.44
N GLY A 64 3.72 8.75 -1.38
CA GLY A 64 3.30 9.21 -0.05
C GLY A 64 4.12 8.61 1.09
N ASP A 65 3.54 8.52 2.29
CA ASP A 65 4.20 7.88 3.44
C ASP A 65 4.00 6.36 3.39
N ALA A 66 5.03 5.63 2.97
CA ALA A 66 4.96 4.19 2.77
C ALA A 66 5.23 3.34 4.04
N ARG A 67 5.33 3.97 5.21
CA ARG A 67 5.65 3.27 6.48
C ARG A 67 4.45 2.62 7.16
N TYR A 68 3.23 3.02 6.79
CA TYR A 68 1.98 2.63 7.45
C TYR A 68 1.15 1.64 6.64
N ASN A 69 -0.10 1.45 7.06
CA ASN A 69 -1.00 0.41 6.57
C ASN A 69 -1.10 0.30 5.04
N MET A 70 -1.26 1.42 4.33
CA MET A 70 -1.41 1.37 2.86
C MET A 70 -0.11 0.97 2.16
N GLY A 71 1.02 1.61 2.49
CA GLY A 71 2.32 1.25 1.91
C GLY A 71 2.70 -0.20 2.18
N ASN A 72 2.54 -0.64 3.44
CA ASN A 72 2.82 -2.01 3.85
C ASN A 72 1.94 -3.02 3.12
N SER A 73 0.63 -2.79 3.08
CA SER A 73 -0.32 -3.73 2.50
C SER A 73 -0.22 -3.80 0.98
N LEU A 74 -0.02 -2.67 0.30
CA LEU A 74 0.21 -2.64 -1.14
C LEU A 74 1.49 -3.39 -1.52
N MET A 75 2.59 -3.20 -0.77
CA MET A 75 3.84 -3.92 -1.00
C MET A 75 3.64 -5.43 -0.84
N ILE A 76 2.96 -5.88 0.21
CA ILE A 76 2.64 -7.30 0.43
C ILE A 76 1.77 -7.84 -0.70
N ALA A 77 0.69 -7.16 -1.06
CA ALA A 77 -0.24 -7.60 -2.10
C ALA A 77 0.45 -7.70 -3.46
N CYS A 78 1.15 -6.65 -3.88
CA CYS A 78 1.89 -6.63 -5.15
C CYS A 78 2.90 -7.77 -5.23
N THR A 79 3.73 -7.93 -4.20
CA THR A 79 4.78 -8.96 -4.21
C THR A 79 4.23 -10.38 -4.19
N LYS A 80 3.11 -10.63 -3.50
CA LYS A 80 2.45 -11.95 -3.52
C LYS A 80 1.78 -12.25 -4.86
N LEU A 81 1.31 -11.23 -5.58
CA LEU A 81 0.57 -11.39 -6.84
C LEU A 81 1.45 -11.24 -8.10
N GLY A 82 2.76 -11.13 -7.92
CA GLY A 82 3.72 -11.02 -9.04
C GLY A 82 3.70 -9.66 -9.74
N MET A 83 3.25 -8.62 -9.04
CA MET A 83 3.32 -7.23 -9.48
C MET A 83 4.65 -6.58 -9.09
N HIS A 84 4.98 -5.46 -9.71
CA HIS A 84 6.13 -4.63 -9.39
C HIS A 84 5.69 -3.47 -8.50
N PHE A 85 6.08 -3.49 -7.23
CA PHE A 85 5.80 -2.41 -6.28
C PHE A 85 6.92 -1.39 -6.28
N VAL A 86 6.56 -0.12 -6.37
CA VAL A 86 7.51 1.01 -6.24
C VAL A 86 7.03 1.92 -5.12
N ALA A 87 7.83 2.11 -4.08
CA ALA A 87 7.64 3.21 -3.14
C ALA A 87 8.43 4.42 -3.64
N CYS A 88 7.73 5.39 -4.21
CA CYS A 88 8.29 6.63 -4.71
C CYS A 88 8.03 7.75 -3.70
N THR A 89 8.99 7.96 -2.82
CA THR A 89 8.88 8.91 -1.70
C THR A 89 10.27 9.23 -1.15
N THR A 90 10.37 10.17 -0.20
CA THR A 90 11.65 10.42 0.48
C THR A 90 12.06 9.20 1.32
N LYS A 91 13.36 8.98 1.41
CA LYS A 91 13.98 7.88 2.16
C LYS A 91 13.48 7.77 3.61
N LYS A 92 13.11 8.90 4.21
CA LYS A 92 12.52 8.99 5.55
C LYS A 92 11.19 8.22 5.68
N TYR A 93 10.45 8.07 4.58
CA TYR A 93 9.12 7.45 4.52
C TYR A 93 9.10 6.11 3.79
N PHE A 94 10.26 5.49 3.57
CA PHE A 94 10.33 4.13 3.05
C PHE A 94 9.75 3.12 4.05
N PRO A 95 9.22 2.00 3.57
CA PRO A 95 8.74 0.91 4.42
C PRO A 95 9.83 0.37 5.36
N ASN A 96 9.41 -0.29 6.43
CA ASN A 96 10.32 -0.95 7.35
C ASN A 96 11.18 -2.01 6.61
N ALA A 97 12.49 -2.01 6.89
CA ALA A 97 13.45 -2.88 6.20
C ALA A 97 13.19 -4.39 6.40
N GLU A 98 12.68 -4.79 7.57
CA GLU A 98 12.34 -6.19 7.83
C GLU A 98 11.15 -6.64 6.98
N LEU A 99 10.14 -5.78 6.84
CA LEU A 99 9.00 -6.05 5.98
C LEU A 99 9.40 -6.06 4.50
N VAL A 100 10.30 -5.16 4.07
CA VAL A 100 10.87 -5.18 2.71
C VAL A 100 11.55 -6.52 2.44
N ALA A 101 12.43 -6.97 3.33
CA ALA A 101 13.12 -8.25 3.18
C ALA A 101 12.16 -9.44 3.09
N GLN A 102 11.09 -9.46 3.89
CA GLN A 102 10.03 -10.46 3.81
C GLN A 102 9.31 -10.41 2.46
N CYS A 103 8.97 -9.23 1.98
CA CYS A 103 8.29 -9.03 0.69
C CYS A 103 9.18 -9.37 -0.50
N GLU A 104 10.51 -9.21 -0.39
CA GLU A 104 11.46 -9.69 -1.42
C GLU A 104 11.40 -11.22 -1.61
N GLU A 105 11.20 -11.97 -0.52
CA GLU A 105 10.99 -13.43 -0.64
C GLU A 105 9.65 -13.76 -1.34
N TYR A 106 8.59 -13.00 -1.07
CA TYR A 106 7.33 -13.15 -1.83
C TYR A 106 7.52 -12.81 -3.31
N ALA A 107 8.25 -11.74 -3.60
CA ALA A 107 8.54 -11.31 -4.97
C ALA A 107 9.35 -12.36 -5.74
N LYS A 108 10.37 -12.96 -5.13
CA LYS A 108 11.13 -14.08 -5.72
C LYS A 108 10.23 -15.26 -6.10
N ALA A 109 9.27 -15.61 -5.24
CA ALA A 109 8.37 -16.73 -5.48
C ALA A 109 7.32 -16.45 -6.57
N SER A 110 6.84 -15.21 -6.67
CA SER A 110 5.76 -14.81 -7.59
C SER A 110 6.23 -14.28 -8.94
N GLY A 111 7.48 -13.78 -9.01
CA GLY A 111 8.05 -13.06 -10.15
C GLY A 111 7.81 -11.55 -10.10
N GLY A 112 7.41 -11.00 -8.95
CA GLY A 112 7.30 -9.56 -8.71
C GLY A 112 8.64 -8.90 -8.37
N SER A 113 8.60 -7.62 -7.98
CA SER A 113 9.77 -6.89 -7.50
C SER A 113 9.38 -5.74 -6.57
N ILE A 114 10.37 -5.22 -5.84
CA ILE A 114 10.27 -4.01 -5.03
C ILE A 114 11.33 -3.02 -5.49
N THR A 115 10.94 -1.76 -5.59
CA THR A 115 11.85 -0.63 -5.83
C THR A 115 11.55 0.48 -4.83
N LEU A 116 12.57 1.01 -4.19
CA LEU A 116 12.47 2.18 -3.31
C LEU A 116 13.24 3.31 -3.98
N THR A 117 12.59 4.43 -4.28
CA THR A 117 13.24 5.54 -4.99
C THR A 117 12.74 6.89 -4.51
N GLU A 118 13.64 7.88 -4.52
CA GLU A 118 13.31 9.29 -4.31
C GLU A 118 13.13 10.03 -5.64
N ASP A 119 13.46 9.40 -6.77
CA ASP A 119 13.31 9.99 -8.10
C ASP A 119 11.91 9.73 -8.66
N VAL A 120 11.12 10.81 -8.74
CA VAL A 120 9.74 10.76 -9.24
C VAL A 120 9.69 10.35 -10.70
N GLN A 121 10.61 10.82 -11.54
CA GLN A 121 10.61 10.51 -12.98
C GLN A 121 10.94 9.04 -13.23
N GLU A 122 11.95 8.51 -12.54
CA GLU A 122 12.31 7.10 -12.62
C GLU A 122 11.21 6.20 -12.03
N GLY A 123 10.72 6.56 -10.83
CA GLY A 123 9.73 5.77 -10.11
C GLY A 123 8.43 5.61 -10.89
N THR A 124 7.91 6.71 -11.45
CA THR A 124 6.59 6.72 -12.12
C THR A 124 6.63 6.36 -13.61
N LYS A 125 7.84 6.25 -14.21
CA LYS A 125 7.98 5.91 -15.61
C LYS A 125 7.29 4.59 -15.95
N ASP A 126 6.44 4.60 -16.98
CA ASP A 126 5.73 3.43 -17.50
C ASP A 126 4.94 2.66 -16.42
N ALA A 127 4.44 3.35 -15.39
CA ALA A 127 3.60 2.74 -14.37
C ALA A 127 2.21 2.41 -14.92
N ASP A 128 1.64 1.28 -14.51
CA ASP A 128 0.24 0.91 -14.77
C ASP A 128 -0.70 1.59 -13.76
N VAL A 129 -0.25 1.72 -12.52
CA VAL A 129 -1.06 2.27 -11.41
C VAL A 129 -0.23 3.30 -10.65
N ILE A 130 -0.76 4.50 -10.50
CA ILE A 130 -0.27 5.51 -9.54
C ILE A 130 -1.23 5.52 -8.36
N TYR A 131 -0.69 5.34 -7.18
CA TYR A 131 -1.45 5.26 -5.93
C TYR A 131 -0.98 6.31 -4.93
N THR A 132 -1.90 6.94 -4.23
CA THR A 132 -1.58 7.81 -3.08
C THR A 132 -2.65 7.68 -2.00
N ASP A 133 -2.30 8.08 -0.79
CA ASP A 133 -3.21 8.14 0.35
C ASP A 133 -2.98 9.45 1.11
N VAL A 134 -3.68 9.66 2.21
CA VAL A 134 -3.47 10.81 3.09
C VAL A 134 -2.03 10.86 3.59
N TRP A 135 -1.48 12.07 3.69
CA TRP A 135 -0.09 12.27 4.12
C TRP A 135 0.11 12.21 5.63
N VAL A 136 -0.98 12.31 6.38
CA VAL A 136 -0.99 12.15 7.84
C VAL A 136 -1.94 11.02 8.17
N SER A 137 -1.41 9.96 8.75
CA SER A 137 -2.17 8.76 9.08
C SER A 137 -3.10 8.99 10.26
N MET A 138 -4.12 8.15 10.36
CA MET A 138 -5.09 8.17 11.45
C MET A 138 -4.37 7.99 12.80
N GLY A 139 -4.63 8.93 13.73
CA GLY A 139 -4.03 8.91 15.08
C GLY A 139 -2.70 9.65 15.22
N GLU A 140 -2.13 10.19 14.12
CA GLU A 140 -1.00 11.11 14.20
C GLU A 140 -1.48 12.52 14.64
N PRO A 141 -0.66 13.28 15.42
CA PRO A 141 -1.01 14.62 15.86
C PRO A 141 -0.98 15.63 14.71
N ASP A 142 -1.78 16.71 14.82
CA ASP A 142 -1.90 17.73 13.78
C ASP A 142 -0.57 18.48 13.51
N GLU A 143 0.34 18.51 14.48
CA GLU A 143 1.63 19.19 14.36
C GLU A 143 2.53 18.60 13.26
N VAL A 144 2.32 17.32 12.90
CA VAL A 144 3.14 16.68 11.85
C VAL A 144 2.77 17.14 10.43
N TRP A 145 1.61 17.81 10.24
CA TRP A 145 1.16 18.27 8.93
C TRP A 145 2.17 19.14 8.19
N THR A 146 2.76 20.11 8.88
CA THR A 146 3.73 21.03 8.27
C THR A 146 4.93 20.29 7.71
N GLU A 147 5.48 19.36 8.47
CA GLU A 147 6.60 18.52 8.05
C GLU A 147 6.21 17.61 6.88
N ARG A 148 5.04 16.95 6.96
CA ARG A 148 4.54 16.08 5.88
C ARG A 148 4.32 16.85 4.58
N ILE A 149 3.70 18.01 4.62
CA ILE A 149 3.50 18.85 3.44
C ILE A 149 4.84 19.24 2.83
N HIS A 150 5.81 19.66 3.64
CA HIS A 150 7.15 20.00 3.16
C HIS A 150 7.81 18.80 2.47
N ASP A 151 7.86 17.66 3.13
CA ASP A 151 8.60 16.48 2.67
C ASP A 151 7.91 15.77 1.49
N LEU A 152 6.57 15.74 1.45
CA LEU A 152 5.81 15.01 0.46
C LEU A 152 5.32 15.84 -0.74
N THR A 153 5.43 17.18 -0.68
CA THR A 153 5.06 18.04 -1.82
C THR A 153 5.74 17.63 -3.14
N PRO A 154 7.03 17.23 -3.18
CA PRO A 154 7.65 16.74 -4.41
C PRO A 154 7.03 15.46 -4.97
N TYR A 155 6.37 14.68 -4.12
CA TYR A 155 5.73 13.39 -4.45
C TYR A 155 4.21 13.49 -4.64
N LYS A 156 3.69 14.71 -4.72
CA LYS A 156 2.28 14.93 -5.04
C LYS A 156 1.95 14.42 -6.44
N VAL A 157 0.89 13.63 -6.56
CA VAL A 157 0.40 13.17 -7.86
C VAL A 157 -0.12 14.38 -8.66
N THR A 158 0.49 14.62 -9.81
CA THR A 158 0.16 15.72 -10.72
C THR A 158 -0.14 15.19 -12.12
N LYS A 159 -0.64 16.07 -13.00
CA LYS A 159 -0.83 15.73 -14.43
C LYS A 159 0.47 15.29 -15.11
N ASP A 160 1.62 15.82 -14.69
CA ASP A 160 2.91 15.45 -15.27
C ASP A 160 3.39 14.09 -14.77
N VAL A 161 3.12 13.73 -13.50
CA VAL A 161 3.30 12.37 -12.99
C VAL A 161 2.46 11.38 -13.80
N MET A 162 1.17 11.67 -14.01
CA MET A 162 0.29 10.80 -14.81
C MET A 162 0.71 10.69 -16.28
N LYS A 163 1.29 11.74 -16.87
CA LYS A 163 1.86 11.66 -18.23
C LYS A 163 3.13 10.80 -18.32
N ASN A 164 3.92 10.75 -17.25
CA ASN A 164 5.13 9.93 -17.18
C ASN A 164 4.82 8.45 -16.99
N ALA A 165 3.68 8.14 -16.39
CA ALA A 165 3.13 6.80 -16.31
C ALA A 165 2.68 6.29 -17.69
N GLY A 166 2.26 5.05 -17.80
CA GLY A 166 1.77 4.50 -19.08
C GLY A 166 0.49 5.21 -19.58
N GLU A 167 0.26 5.21 -20.88
CA GLU A 167 -0.92 5.85 -21.49
C GLU A 167 -2.27 5.36 -20.92
N LYS A 168 -2.28 4.11 -20.41
CA LYS A 168 -3.45 3.49 -19.81
C LYS A 168 -3.40 3.50 -18.28
N ALA A 169 -2.44 4.23 -17.70
CA ALA A 169 -2.28 4.27 -16.26
C ALA A 169 -3.54 4.76 -15.55
N ILE A 170 -3.89 4.08 -14.49
CA ILE A 170 -4.99 4.50 -13.61
C ILE A 170 -4.44 5.14 -12.34
N PHE A 171 -5.27 5.97 -11.72
CA PHE A 171 -5.00 6.63 -10.45
C PHE A 171 -5.98 6.08 -9.39
N LEU A 172 -5.44 5.59 -8.28
CA LEU A 172 -6.17 5.07 -7.12
C LEU A 172 -5.81 5.83 -5.85
#